data_8815e3d2f594d462a1916b13e1f199f1
#
_entry.id   8815e3d2f594d462a1916b13e1f199f1
#
_cell.length_a   1.000
_cell.length_b   1.000
_cell.length_c   1.000
_cell.angle_alpha   90.00
_cell.angle_beta   90.00
_cell.angle_gamma   90.00
#
_symmetry.space_group_name_H-M   'P 1'
#
loop_
_entity.id
_entity.type
_entity.pdbx_description
1 polymer ?
#
loop_
_entity_poly.entity_id
_entity_poly.type
_entity_poly.pdbx_seq_one_letter_code
_entity_poly.pdbx_strand_id
1 'polypeptide(L)'
;MIGAIVHQLTRDLSMEEIKKAGFDAYFVDHTTGVYPTAASGFPWSAASMAVKGDVITDLSEDMAAEQKARTTYDNILRLSDDPDVNDVIRFLREREIVHYQRFSEGLRRAIEKMDQKNFYAVNPAFDK
;
A
#
# COMPACT_ATOMS: atom_id res chain seq x y z
N MET A 1 4.05 8.92 -4.62
CA MET A 1 3.55 9.00 -6.00
C MET A 1 2.08 9.42 -6.03
N ILE A 2 1.14 8.66 -5.46
CA ILE A 2 -0.31 9.01 -5.51
C ILE A 2 -0.59 10.41 -4.97
N GLY A 3 -0.06 10.78 -3.82
CA GLY A 3 -0.20 12.14 -3.28
C GLY A 3 0.32 13.23 -4.22
N ALA A 4 1.42 12.98 -4.95
CA ALA A 4 1.95 13.90 -5.93
C ALA A 4 1.01 14.06 -7.14
N ILE A 5 0.39 12.96 -7.61
CA ILE A 5 -0.61 13.00 -8.69
C ILE A 5 -1.83 13.83 -8.24
N VAL A 6 -2.38 13.53 -7.07
CA VAL A 6 -3.52 14.27 -6.53
C VAL A 6 -3.22 15.76 -6.46
N HIS A 7 -2.04 16.15 -5.93
CA HIS A 7 -1.63 17.54 -5.89
C HIS A 7 -1.51 18.16 -7.30
N GLN A 8 -0.86 17.48 -8.25
CA GLN A 8 -0.71 17.98 -9.62
C GLN A 8 -2.03 18.16 -10.36
N LEU A 9 -2.97 17.23 -10.16
CA LEU A 9 -4.31 17.29 -10.79
C LEU A 9 -5.23 18.34 -10.16
N THR A 10 -4.99 18.72 -8.92
CA THR A 10 -5.92 19.58 -8.15
C THR A 10 -5.37 20.96 -7.81
N ARG A 11 -4.08 21.23 -8.02
CA ARG A 11 -3.41 22.48 -7.64
C ARG A 11 -4.04 23.77 -8.19
N ASP A 12 -4.66 23.68 -9.37
CA ASP A 12 -5.26 24.81 -10.05
C ASP A 12 -6.79 24.88 -9.85
N LEU A 13 -7.37 23.94 -9.07
CA LEU A 13 -8.80 23.90 -8.76
C LEU A 13 -9.11 24.72 -7.50
N SER A 14 -10.22 25.44 -7.56
CA SER A 14 -10.76 26.09 -6.36
C SER A 14 -11.44 25.06 -5.43
N MET A 15 -11.55 25.40 -4.15
CA MET A 15 -12.31 24.58 -3.19
C MET A 15 -13.78 24.43 -3.58
N GLU A 16 -14.34 25.40 -4.31
CA GLU A 16 -15.71 25.33 -4.82
C GLU A 16 -15.87 24.23 -5.88
N GLU A 17 -14.91 24.15 -6.79
CA GLU A 17 -14.87 23.08 -7.82
C GLU A 17 -14.69 21.71 -7.19
N ILE A 18 -13.81 21.57 -6.21
CA ILE A 18 -13.59 20.33 -5.46
C ILE A 18 -14.88 19.88 -4.76
N LYS A 19 -15.58 20.80 -4.07
CA LYS A 19 -16.87 20.51 -3.43
C LYS A 19 -17.96 20.15 -4.43
N LYS A 20 -18.04 20.88 -5.54
CA LYS A 20 -19.01 20.59 -6.61
C LYS A 20 -18.82 19.21 -7.22
N ALA A 21 -17.57 18.73 -7.29
CA ALA A 21 -17.22 17.39 -7.73
C ALA A 21 -17.46 16.30 -6.67
N GLY A 22 -17.80 16.65 -5.43
CA GLY A 22 -18.05 15.73 -4.32
C GLY A 22 -16.79 15.12 -3.70
N PHE A 23 -15.62 15.73 -3.90
CA PHE A 23 -14.35 15.21 -3.41
C PHE A 23 -13.90 15.77 -2.06
N ASP A 24 -14.59 16.76 -1.54
CA ASP A 24 -14.23 17.44 -0.29
C ASP A 24 -14.22 16.50 0.94
N ALA A 25 -14.99 15.40 0.91
CA ALA A 25 -14.99 14.39 1.96
C ALA A 25 -13.69 13.54 2.00
N TYR A 26 -12.97 13.45 0.88
CA TYR A 26 -11.78 12.58 0.72
C TYR A 26 -10.52 13.35 0.32
N PHE A 27 -10.66 14.63 0.02
CA PHE A 27 -9.58 15.46 -0.48
C PHE A 27 -8.76 16.01 0.68
N VAL A 28 -7.46 15.69 0.66
CA VAL A 28 -6.46 16.31 1.52
C VAL A 28 -5.33 16.81 0.64
N ASP A 29 -5.25 18.12 0.44
CA ASP A 29 -4.14 18.77 -0.25
C ASP A 29 -3.08 19.20 0.77
N HIS A 30 -1.88 18.65 0.63
CA HIS A 30 -0.72 19.03 1.44
C HIS A 30 0.08 20.18 0.80
N THR A 31 -0.48 20.87 -0.18
CA THR A 31 0.14 21.97 -0.92
C THR A 31 1.47 21.57 -1.57
N THR A 32 2.58 22.19 -1.16
CA THR A 32 3.92 21.91 -1.70
C THR A 32 4.61 20.69 -1.08
N GLY A 33 4.09 20.18 0.04
CA GLY A 33 4.62 19.01 0.72
C GLY A 33 3.79 17.78 0.48
N VAL A 34 4.42 16.69 0.00
CA VAL A 34 3.74 15.40 -0.16
C VAL A 34 4.16 14.48 0.99
N TYR A 35 3.25 14.26 1.92
CA TYR A 35 3.47 13.43 3.10
C TYR A 35 2.76 12.08 2.98
N PRO A 36 3.30 11.01 3.59
CA PRO A 36 2.58 9.75 3.75
C PRO A 36 1.37 9.94 4.69
N THR A 37 0.21 10.25 4.12
CA THR A 37 -1.01 10.56 4.84
C THR A 37 -2.20 9.90 4.13
N ALA A 38 -3.10 9.29 4.88
CA ALA A 38 -4.35 8.77 4.35
C ALA A 38 -5.25 9.93 3.86
N ALA A 39 -6.17 9.66 2.93
CA ALA A 39 -7.14 10.65 2.44
C ALA A 39 -8.01 11.24 3.57
N SER A 40 -8.24 10.50 4.65
CA SER A 40 -8.91 10.98 5.87
C SER A 40 -8.10 11.98 6.70
N GLY A 41 -6.86 12.28 6.31
CA GLY A 41 -5.95 13.15 7.06
C GLY A 41 -5.16 12.45 8.16
N PHE A 42 -5.30 11.11 8.33
CA PHE A 42 -4.52 10.38 9.31
C PHE A 42 -3.05 10.26 8.85
N PRO A 43 -2.08 10.83 9.57
CA PRO A 43 -0.67 10.82 9.17
C PRO A 43 -0.07 9.41 9.32
N TRP A 44 1.02 9.17 8.60
CA TRP A 44 1.81 7.96 8.81
C TRP A 44 2.23 7.83 10.28
N SER A 45 2.02 6.65 10.84
CA SER A 45 2.41 6.35 12.22
C SER A 45 2.83 4.89 12.34
N ALA A 46 3.99 4.64 12.93
CA ALA A 46 4.44 3.28 13.23
C ALA A 46 3.51 2.55 14.20
N ALA A 47 2.76 3.28 15.03
CA ALA A 47 1.78 2.71 15.97
C ALA A 47 0.58 2.04 15.27
N SER A 48 0.33 2.35 13.99
CA SER A 48 -0.73 1.72 13.20
C SER A 48 -0.27 0.48 12.42
N MET A 49 1.00 0.12 12.49
CA MET A 49 1.52 -1.08 11.84
C MET A 49 1.08 -2.33 12.59
N ALA A 50 0.48 -3.27 11.87
CA ALA A 50 -0.06 -4.51 12.43
C ALA A 50 0.99 -5.64 12.49
N VAL A 51 2.22 -5.33 12.88
CA VAL A 51 3.30 -6.31 13.00
C VAL A 51 3.08 -7.19 14.22
N LYS A 52 3.23 -8.51 14.05
CA LYS A 52 3.14 -9.51 15.12
C LYS A 52 4.49 -10.00 15.61
N GLY A 53 5.56 -9.81 14.81
CA GLY A 53 6.90 -10.34 15.11
C GLY A 53 7.05 -11.83 14.80
N ASP A 54 6.07 -12.43 14.14
CA ASP A 54 6.12 -13.77 13.58
C ASP A 54 6.34 -13.69 12.08
N VAL A 55 7.43 -14.29 11.59
CA VAL A 55 7.85 -14.14 10.19
C VAL A 55 6.85 -14.73 9.20
N ILE A 56 6.14 -15.80 9.56
CA ILE A 56 5.15 -16.42 8.68
C ILE A 56 3.89 -15.56 8.62
N THR A 57 3.42 -15.10 9.76
CA THR A 57 2.25 -14.22 9.88
C THR A 57 2.48 -12.91 9.15
N ASP A 58 3.59 -12.23 9.44
CA ASP A 58 3.87 -10.91 8.88
C ASP A 58 4.06 -10.96 7.36
N LEU A 59 4.82 -11.95 6.83
CA LEU A 59 4.98 -12.13 5.38
C LEU A 59 3.68 -12.54 4.68
N SER A 60 2.80 -13.29 5.33
CA SER A 60 1.49 -13.66 4.78
C SER A 60 0.58 -12.45 4.66
N GLU A 61 0.58 -11.56 5.65
CA GLU A 61 -0.15 -10.29 5.61
C GLU A 61 0.41 -9.34 4.54
N ASP A 62 1.74 -9.23 4.42
CA ASP A 62 2.39 -8.44 3.38
C ASP A 62 1.97 -8.91 1.98
N MET A 63 2.00 -10.22 1.72
CA MET A 63 1.53 -10.79 0.45
C MET A 63 0.06 -10.46 0.17
N ALA A 64 -0.79 -10.54 1.18
CA ALA A 64 -2.21 -10.20 1.07
C ALA A 64 -2.40 -8.70 0.78
N ALA A 65 -1.61 -7.83 1.41
CA ALA A 65 -1.63 -6.39 1.19
C ALA A 65 -1.25 -6.03 -0.25
N GLU A 66 -0.17 -6.63 -0.79
CA GLU A 66 0.27 -6.41 -2.17
C GLU A 66 -0.79 -6.84 -3.19
N GLN A 67 -1.48 -7.97 -2.96
CA GLN A 67 -2.58 -8.41 -3.83
C GLN A 67 -3.79 -7.47 -3.78
N LYS A 68 -4.13 -6.96 -2.60
CA LYS A 68 -5.21 -5.97 -2.44
C LYS A 68 -4.86 -4.67 -3.17
N ALA A 69 -3.61 -4.17 -3.04
CA ALA A 69 -3.14 -2.99 -3.74
C ALA A 69 -3.20 -3.18 -5.27
N ARG A 70 -2.69 -4.31 -5.78
CA ARG A 70 -2.76 -4.65 -7.21
C ARG A 70 -4.20 -4.64 -7.73
N THR A 71 -5.14 -5.26 -6.99
CA THR A 71 -6.55 -5.28 -7.37
C THR A 71 -7.17 -3.89 -7.35
N THR A 72 -6.77 -3.04 -6.40
CA THR A 72 -7.21 -1.64 -6.33
C THR A 72 -6.74 -0.88 -7.57
N TYR A 73 -5.48 -1.04 -7.99
CA TYR A 73 -4.98 -0.42 -9.22
C TYR A 73 -5.68 -0.94 -10.47
N ASP A 74 -5.99 -2.24 -10.57
CA ASP A 74 -6.81 -2.80 -11.66
C ASP A 74 -8.20 -2.14 -11.73
N ASN A 75 -8.83 -1.89 -10.58
CA ASN A 75 -10.12 -1.21 -10.52
C ASN A 75 -10.03 0.26 -10.94
N ILE A 76 -8.98 0.98 -10.53
CA ILE A 76 -8.75 2.36 -10.98
C ILE A 76 -8.58 2.39 -12.51
N LEU A 77 -7.77 1.51 -13.08
CA LEU A 77 -7.55 1.42 -14.53
C LEU A 77 -8.81 1.10 -15.34
N ARG A 78 -9.81 0.47 -14.73
CA ARG A 78 -11.12 0.23 -15.37
C ARG A 78 -12.03 1.45 -15.35
N LEU A 79 -11.83 2.32 -14.37
CA LEU A 79 -12.68 3.50 -14.16
C LEU A 79 -12.13 4.76 -14.82
N SER A 80 -10.81 4.86 -14.98
CA SER A 80 -10.13 6.03 -15.52
C SER A 80 -9.83 5.85 -17.01
N ASP A 81 -10.15 6.87 -17.79
CA ASP A 81 -9.74 7.02 -19.20
C ASP A 81 -8.63 8.07 -19.39
N ASP A 82 -8.18 8.70 -18.31
CA ASP A 82 -7.10 9.68 -18.31
C ASP A 82 -5.73 8.98 -18.48
N PRO A 83 -5.00 9.25 -19.58
CA PRO A 83 -3.72 8.59 -19.84
C PRO A 83 -2.64 8.92 -18.81
N ASP A 84 -2.60 10.13 -18.28
CA ASP A 84 -1.59 10.57 -17.30
C ASP A 84 -1.79 9.88 -15.96
N VAL A 85 -3.04 9.67 -15.55
CA VAL A 85 -3.39 8.85 -14.38
C VAL A 85 -3.05 7.38 -14.64
N ASN A 86 -3.48 6.86 -15.79
CA ASN A 86 -3.36 5.45 -16.10
C ASN A 86 -1.91 4.98 -16.21
N ASP A 87 -1.01 5.78 -16.74
CA ASP A 87 0.40 5.41 -16.88
C ASP A 87 1.08 5.25 -15.51
N VAL A 88 0.79 6.13 -14.58
CA VAL A 88 1.32 6.03 -13.21
C VAL A 88 0.70 4.83 -12.46
N ILE A 89 -0.59 4.61 -12.62
CA ILE A 89 -1.27 3.47 -11.97
C ILE A 89 -0.78 2.14 -12.55
N ARG A 90 -0.52 2.02 -13.85
CA ARG A 90 0.10 0.82 -14.46
C ARG A 90 1.47 0.55 -13.85
N PHE A 91 2.29 1.58 -13.71
CA PHE A 91 3.60 1.45 -13.07
C PHE A 91 3.50 0.96 -11.63
N LEU A 92 2.59 1.52 -10.82
CA LEU A 92 2.37 1.08 -9.44
C LEU A 92 1.89 -0.38 -9.39
N ARG A 93 0.93 -0.74 -10.26
CA ARG A 93 0.42 -2.12 -10.37
C ARG A 93 1.52 -3.14 -10.65
N GLU A 94 2.45 -2.83 -11.54
CA GLU A 94 3.59 -3.70 -11.84
C GLU A 94 4.52 -3.85 -10.65
N ARG A 95 4.70 -2.80 -9.86
CA ARG A 95 5.49 -2.86 -8.64
C ARG A 95 4.89 -3.80 -7.60
N GLU A 96 3.57 -3.86 -7.46
CA GLU A 96 2.91 -4.79 -6.52
C GLU A 96 3.13 -6.27 -6.92
N ILE A 97 3.26 -6.56 -8.20
CA ILE A 97 3.64 -7.91 -8.67
C ILE A 97 5.04 -8.27 -8.16
N VAL A 98 6.00 -7.36 -8.29
CA VAL A 98 7.38 -7.57 -7.82
C VAL A 98 7.45 -7.67 -6.29
N HIS A 99 6.70 -6.85 -5.56
CA HIS A 99 6.64 -6.89 -4.10
C HIS A 99 6.07 -8.23 -3.63
N TYR A 100 4.96 -8.68 -4.21
CA TYR A 100 4.38 -9.99 -3.91
C TYR A 100 5.38 -11.13 -4.13
N GLN A 101 6.13 -11.11 -5.24
CA GLN A 101 7.15 -12.12 -5.52
C GLN A 101 8.26 -12.12 -4.45
N ARG A 102 8.70 -10.96 -4.00
CA ARG A 102 9.75 -10.83 -2.97
C ARG A 102 9.29 -11.34 -1.61
N PHE A 103 8.09 -10.98 -1.19
CA PHE A 103 7.52 -11.49 0.06
C PHE A 103 7.27 -13.00 -0.01
N SER A 104 6.77 -13.49 -1.15
CA SER A 104 6.58 -14.93 -1.41
C SER A 104 7.91 -15.70 -1.33
N GLU A 105 8.99 -15.19 -1.90
CA GLU A 105 10.31 -15.81 -1.79
C GLU A 105 10.80 -15.76 -0.34
N GLY A 106 10.59 -14.66 0.37
CA GLY A 106 10.91 -14.55 1.79
C GLY A 106 10.18 -15.59 2.63
N LEU A 107 8.88 -15.76 2.41
CA LEU A 107 8.05 -16.76 3.08
C LEU A 107 8.55 -18.19 2.80
N ARG A 108 8.83 -18.51 1.54
CA ARG A 108 9.37 -19.82 1.16
C ARG A 108 10.69 -20.13 1.88
N ARG A 109 11.62 -19.18 1.90
CA ARG A 109 12.90 -19.32 2.61
C ARG A 109 12.73 -19.49 4.13
N ALA A 110 11.77 -18.79 4.72
CA ALA A 110 11.46 -18.92 6.14
C ALA A 110 10.93 -20.33 6.46
N ILE A 111 9.99 -20.84 5.67
CA ILE A 111 9.44 -22.21 5.81
C ILE A 111 10.54 -23.25 5.64
N GLU A 112 11.35 -23.15 4.59
CA GLU A 112 12.48 -24.07 4.37
C GLU A 112 13.46 -24.12 5.55
N LYS A 113 13.74 -22.95 6.13
CA LYS A 113 14.62 -22.86 7.31
C LYS A 113 14.00 -23.51 8.55
N MET A 114 12.69 -23.38 8.71
CA MET A 114 11.94 -24.01 9.80
C MET A 114 11.95 -25.54 9.65
N ASP A 115 11.68 -26.06 8.45
CA ASP A 115 11.68 -27.48 8.15
C ASP A 115 13.05 -28.13 8.44
N GLN A 116 14.14 -27.44 8.10
CA GLN A 116 15.50 -27.93 8.36
C GLN A 116 15.84 -28.12 9.84
N LYS A 117 15.14 -27.44 10.75
CA LYS A 117 15.46 -27.42 12.17
C LYS A 117 14.33 -27.92 13.07
N ASN A 118 13.22 -28.41 12.51
CA ASN A 118 12.01 -28.74 13.25
C ASN A 118 11.49 -27.62 14.16
N PHE A 119 11.72 -26.37 13.80
CA PHE A 119 11.14 -25.23 14.49
C PHE A 119 9.73 -24.97 13.97
N TYR A 120 8.77 -24.98 14.87
CA TYR A 120 7.48 -24.36 14.61
C TYR A 120 7.67 -22.83 14.56
N ALA A 121 6.74 -22.10 13.89
CA ALA A 121 6.74 -20.64 13.80
C ALA A 121 6.37 -20.00 15.15
N VAL A 122 7.14 -20.31 16.17
CA VAL A 122 6.98 -19.78 17.53
C VAL A 122 8.17 -18.90 17.84
N ASN A 123 7.92 -17.75 18.44
CA ASN A 123 9.00 -16.91 18.92
C ASN A 123 9.67 -17.60 20.12
N PRO A 124 10.95 -18.04 20.02
CA PRO A 124 11.61 -18.78 21.09
C PRO A 124 11.72 -18.02 22.43
N ALA A 125 11.51 -16.70 22.40
CA ALA A 125 11.50 -15.87 23.61
C ALA A 125 10.31 -16.17 24.52
N PHE A 126 9.25 -16.79 23.99
CA PHE A 126 8.05 -17.16 24.76
C PHE A 126 8.00 -18.65 25.15
N ASP A 127 8.90 -19.46 24.61
CA ASP A 127 9.03 -20.89 24.93
C ASP A 127 9.98 -21.11 26.09
N LYS A 128 9.65 -20.60 27.29
CA LYS A 128 10.38 -20.88 28.50
C LYS A 128 9.63 -21.86 29.37
#